data_8e0de1cc22457a65c228009c7ea7e1f6
#
_entry.id   8e0de1cc22457a65c228009c7ea7e1f6
#
_cell.length_a   1.000
_cell.length_b   1.000
_cell.length_c   1.000
_cell.angle_alpha   90.00
_cell.angle_beta   90.00
_cell.angle_gamma   90.00
#
_symmetry.space_group_name_H-M   'P 1'
#
loop_
_entity.id
_entity.type
_entity.pdbx_description
1 polymer ?
#
loop_
_entity_poly.entity_id
_entity_poly.type
_entity_poly.pdbx_seq_one_letter_code
_entity_poly.pdbx_strand_id
1 'polypeptide(L)'
;MHENIDRILFTEDEIKQRVAEIGAGITQDYKDDPDGVILISVLRGAAIFMADLARQIQLPCEMDYMAVSSYGNGVKSSGVVRILKDLSSQIEGRNVVIAEDVLDSGLTLTYLLKTLKARNPKSIEVTTLLRKKTRAQAKIDCAYVGFECPDEFIVGYG
;
A
#
# COMPACT_ATOMS: atom_id res chain seq x y z
N MET A 1 -16.29 2.67 -22.62
CA MET A 1 -15.38 3.52 -21.83
C MET A 1 -16.11 4.82 -21.51
N HIS A 2 -16.02 5.33 -20.29
CA HIS A 2 -16.71 6.58 -19.91
C HIS A 2 -16.10 7.77 -20.66
N GLU A 3 -16.92 8.78 -21.01
CA GLU A 3 -16.49 9.97 -21.81
C GLU A 3 -15.29 10.71 -21.21
N ASN A 4 -15.12 10.63 -19.89
CA ASN A 4 -14.05 11.32 -19.17
C ASN A 4 -12.76 10.47 -19.02
N ILE A 5 -12.69 9.30 -19.65
CA ILE A 5 -11.52 8.44 -19.63
C ILE A 5 -10.81 8.52 -20.96
N ASP A 6 -9.61 9.04 -20.92
CA ASP A 6 -8.77 9.22 -22.10
C ASP A 6 -8.25 7.88 -22.61
N ARG A 7 -7.69 7.07 -21.71
CA ARG A 7 -7.10 5.78 -22.07
C ARG A 7 -7.11 4.79 -20.90
N ILE A 8 -6.95 3.52 -21.23
CA ILE A 8 -6.66 2.46 -20.27
C ILE A 8 -5.14 2.35 -20.11
N LEU A 9 -4.63 2.58 -18.90
CA LEU A 9 -3.20 2.41 -18.60
C LEU A 9 -2.84 0.95 -18.44
N PHE A 10 -3.64 0.22 -17.67
CA PHE A 10 -3.46 -1.20 -17.37
C PHE A 10 -4.80 -1.90 -17.45
N THR A 11 -4.83 -3.05 -18.09
CA THR A 11 -6.02 -3.87 -18.20
C THR A 11 -6.30 -4.64 -16.90
N GLU A 12 -7.51 -5.14 -16.75
CA GLU A 12 -7.88 -5.99 -15.63
C GLU A 12 -6.98 -7.23 -15.53
N ASP A 13 -6.69 -7.87 -16.67
CA ASP A 13 -5.86 -9.08 -16.71
C ASP A 13 -4.41 -8.79 -16.32
N GLU A 14 -3.84 -7.68 -16.77
CA GLU A 14 -2.50 -7.23 -16.35
C GLU A 14 -2.45 -7.00 -14.84
N ILE A 15 -3.46 -6.34 -14.26
CA ILE A 15 -3.54 -6.11 -12.84
C ILE A 15 -3.65 -7.43 -12.06
N LYS A 16 -4.53 -8.33 -12.49
CA LYS A 16 -4.69 -9.66 -11.87
C LYS A 16 -3.39 -10.45 -11.86
N GLN A 17 -2.71 -10.49 -12.99
CA GLN A 17 -1.43 -11.19 -13.09
C GLN A 17 -0.39 -10.56 -12.18
N ARG A 18 -0.27 -9.24 -12.18
CA ARG A 18 0.73 -8.55 -11.36
C ARG A 18 0.48 -8.70 -9.87
N VAL A 19 -0.78 -8.64 -9.43
CA VAL A 19 -1.16 -8.90 -8.04
C VAL A 19 -0.80 -10.33 -7.63
N ALA A 20 -1.02 -11.31 -8.50
CA ALA A 20 -0.61 -12.70 -8.25
C ALA A 20 0.91 -12.83 -8.11
N GLU A 21 1.70 -12.14 -8.92
CA GLU A 21 3.16 -12.13 -8.82
C GLU A 21 3.64 -11.50 -7.50
N ILE A 22 3.04 -10.38 -7.08
CA ILE A 22 3.35 -9.75 -5.78
C ILE A 22 3.01 -10.71 -4.64
N GLY A 23 1.84 -11.34 -4.67
CA GLY A 23 1.43 -12.32 -3.66
C GLY A 23 2.36 -13.51 -3.57
N ALA A 24 2.84 -14.01 -4.71
CA ALA A 24 3.84 -15.09 -4.76
C ALA A 24 5.18 -14.64 -4.17
N GLY A 25 5.61 -13.42 -4.45
CA GLY A 25 6.83 -12.83 -3.88
C GLY A 25 6.75 -12.73 -2.35
N ILE A 26 5.66 -12.22 -1.82
CA ILE A 26 5.43 -12.15 -0.37
C ILE A 26 5.41 -13.55 0.24
N THR A 27 4.71 -14.49 -0.37
CA THR A 27 4.67 -15.88 0.08
C THR A 27 6.07 -16.48 0.17
N GLN A 28 6.91 -16.26 -0.84
CA GLN A 28 8.27 -16.76 -0.86
C GLN A 28 9.16 -16.12 0.20
N ASP A 29 9.06 -14.81 0.37
CA ASP A 29 9.93 -14.05 1.27
C ASP A 29 9.64 -14.33 2.75
N TYR A 30 8.41 -14.68 3.09
CA TYR A 30 7.98 -14.92 4.48
C TYR A 30 7.62 -16.37 4.78
N LYS A 31 7.93 -17.31 3.89
CA LYS A 31 7.55 -18.73 4.00
C LYS A 31 8.01 -19.43 5.27
N ASP A 32 9.13 -18.98 5.84
CA ASP A 32 9.73 -19.60 7.02
C ASP A 32 9.23 -19.00 8.34
N ASP A 33 8.37 -17.97 8.28
CA ASP A 33 7.76 -17.39 9.46
C ASP A 33 6.40 -18.05 9.73
N PRO A 34 6.24 -18.76 10.87
CA PRO A 34 4.99 -19.45 11.19
C PRO A 34 3.80 -18.50 11.41
N ASP A 35 4.06 -17.25 11.78
CA ASP A 35 3.03 -16.24 12.00
C ASP A 35 2.63 -15.49 10.73
N GLY A 36 3.38 -15.71 9.64
CA GLY A 36 3.10 -15.09 8.35
C GLY A 36 3.25 -13.58 8.37
N VAL A 37 2.27 -12.87 7.80
CA VAL A 37 2.31 -11.42 7.65
C VAL A 37 1.01 -10.75 8.10
N ILE A 38 1.12 -9.50 8.52
CA ILE A 38 -0.01 -8.59 8.66
C ILE A 38 0.02 -7.64 7.47
N LEU A 39 -1.02 -7.69 6.64
CA LEU A 39 -1.26 -6.68 5.62
C LEU A 39 -1.98 -5.49 6.25
N ILE A 40 -1.46 -4.31 6.01
CA ILE A 40 -2.06 -3.05 6.47
C ILE A 40 -2.33 -2.17 5.28
N SER A 41 -3.52 -1.60 5.20
CA SER A 41 -3.80 -0.52 4.25
C SER A 41 -4.44 0.68 4.92
N VAL A 42 -4.25 1.83 4.28
CA VAL A 42 -4.92 3.07 4.68
C VAL A 42 -6.20 3.20 3.85
N LEU A 43 -7.33 3.28 4.56
CA LEU A 43 -8.63 3.42 3.93
C LEU A 43 -8.70 4.73 3.11
N ARG A 44 -9.33 4.76 1.97
CA ARG A 44 -10.18 3.73 1.33
C ARG A 44 -9.55 3.18 0.05
N GLY A 45 -8.65 3.95 -0.61
CA GLY A 45 -8.16 3.68 -1.96
C GLY A 45 -7.58 2.28 -2.16
N ALA A 46 -6.79 1.81 -1.21
CA ALA A 46 -6.11 0.52 -1.32
C ALA A 46 -6.98 -0.70 -0.95
N ALA A 47 -8.26 -0.51 -0.61
CA ALA A 47 -9.09 -1.61 -0.10
C ALA A 47 -9.25 -2.77 -1.11
N ILE A 48 -9.45 -2.46 -2.38
CA ILE A 48 -9.60 -3.47 -3.44
C ILE A 48 -8.27 -4.18 -3.69
N PHE A 49 -7.19 -3.44 -3.86
CA PHE A 49 -5.85 -4.00 -4.04
C PHE A 49 -5.47 -4.94 -2.89
N MET A 50 -5.67 -4.50 -1.65
CA MET A 50 -5.37 -5.31 -0.47
C MET A 50 -6.18 -6.60 -0.42
N ALA A 51 -7.48 -6.55 -0.75
CA ALA A 51 -8.33 -7.72 -0.77
C ALA A 51 -7.88 -8.73 -1.84
N ASP A 52 -7.54 -8.26 -3.02
CA ASP A 52 -7.04 -9.12 -4.10
C ASP A 52 -5.66 -9.69 -3.76
N LEU A 53 -4.77 -8.88 -3.20
CA LEU A 53 -3.45 -9.31 -2.78
C LEU A 53 -3.50 -10.38 -1.68
N ALA A 54 -4.35 -10.18 -0.67
CA ALA A 54 -4.50 -11.14 0.43
C ALA A 54 -4.85 -12.53 -0.08
N ARG A 55 -5.69 -12.63 -1.11
CA ARG A 55 -6.09 -13.90 -1.72
C ARG A 55 -4.97 -14.60 -2.51
N GLN A 56 -3.90 -13.88 -2.84
CA GLN A 56 -2.74 -14.42 -3.55
C GLN A 56 -1.60 -14.83 -2.61
N ILE A 57 -1.68 -14.52 -1.33
CA ILE A 57 -0.70 -14.89 -0.33
C ILE A 57 -1.05 -16.25 0.25
N GLN A 58 -0.12 -17.22 0.13
CA GLN A 58 -0.33 -18.60 0.55
C GLN A 58 0.43 -18.91 1.86
N LEU A 59 0.20 -18.08 2.87
CA LEU A 59 0.67 -18.25 4.24
C LEU A 59 -0.30 -17.54 5.18
N PRO A 60 -0.20 -17.70 6.51
CA PRO A 60 -1.04 -16.96 7.42
C PRO A 60 -0.97 -15.46 7.15
N CYS A 61 -2.11 -14.86 6.89
CA CYS A 61 -2.21 -13.47 6.46
C CYS A 61 -3.36 -12.78 7.20
N GLU A 62 -3.01 -11.92 8.12
CA GLU A 62 -3.95 -11.06 8.82
C GLU A 62 -4.13 -9.76 8.05
N MET A 63 -5.34 -9.20 8.02
CA MET A 63 -5.64 -7.93 7.36
C MET A 63 -6.08 -6.91 8.39
N ASP A 64 -5.50 -5.72 8.36
CA ASP A 64 -5.86 -4.62 9.24
C ASP A 64 -5.83 -3.28 8.48
N TYR A 65 -6.54 -2.30 9.01
CA TYR A 65 -6.79 -1.03 8.34
C TYR A 65 -6.52 0.14 9.26
N MET A 66 -6.04 1.23 8.67
CA MET A 66 -5.97 2.54 9.30
C MET A 66 -6.81 3.54 8.52
N ALA A 67 -7.30 4.56 9.19
CA ALA A 67 -7.88 5.72 8.55
C ALA A 67 -7.17 6.97 9.06
N VAL A 68 -6.80 7.85 8.16
CA VAL A 68 -6.09 9.09 8.48
C VAL A 68 -6.71 10.27 7.75
N SER A 69 -6.53 11.46 8.29
CA SER A 69 -6.84 12.72 7.62
C SER A 69 -5.61 13.60 7.56
N SER A 70 -5.47 14.33 6.46
CA SER A 70 -4.41 15.34 6.34
C SER A 70 -4.66 16.47 7.33
N TYR A 71 -3.59 16.94 8.00
CA TYR A 71 -3.67 18.09 8.87
C TYR A 71 -3.47 19.37 8.04
N GLY A 72 -4.49 20.26 8.04
CA GLY A 72 -4.44 21.57 7.40
C GLY A 72 -5.31 21.69 6.13
N ASN A 73 -6.01 22.85 6.03
CA ASN A 73 -6.86 23.23 4.90
C ASN A 73 -6.04 23.89 3.76
N GLY A 74 -4.96 23.25 3.32
CA GLY A 74 -4.10 23.83 2.31
C GLY A 74 -3.77 22.89 1.16
N VAL A 75 -3.53 23.45 0.00
CA VAL A 75 -3.14 22.78 -1.25
C VAL A 75 -1.79 22.02 -1.11
N LYS A 76 -1.05 22.26 -0.03
CA LYS A 76 0.19 21.56 0.29
C LYS A 76 0.01 20.76 1.58
N SER A 77 -0.08 19.44 1.44
CA SER A 77 0.03 18.53 2.57
C SER A 77 1.36 18.76 3.28
N SER A 78 1.34 19.05 4.58
CA SER A 78 2.54 19.17 5.41
C SER A 78 3.16 17.80 5.75
N GLY A 79 2.53 16.70 5.34
CA GLY A 79 2.90 15.33 5.70
C GLY A 79 2.48 14.93 7.12
N VAL A 80 1.99 15.86 7.94
CA VAL A 80 1.43 15.54 9.25
C VAL A 80 0.01 15.07 9.10
N VAL A 81 -0.30 13.89 9.65
CA VAL A 81 -1.61 13.27 9.57
C VAL A 81 -2.21 13.06 10.95
N ARG A 82 -3.53 13.09 11.00
CA ARG A 82 -4.29 12.69 12.17
C ARG A 82 -4.80 11.28 11.96
N ILE A 83 -4.53 10.37 12.89
CA ILE A 83 -5.05 9.03 12.87
C ILE A 83 -6.50 9.06 13.36
N LEU A 84 -7.45 8.74 12.47
CA LEU A 84 -8.88 8.67 12.77
C LEU A 84 -9.29 7.29 13.24
N LYS A 85 -8.69 6.25 12.66
CA LYS A 85 -8.79 4.86 13.09
C LYS A 85 -7.39 4.26 13.12
N ASP A 86 -7.01 3.74 14.27
CA ASP A 86 -5.76 3.01 14.43
C ASP A 86 -5.96 1.52 14.17
N LEU A 87 -4.84 0.78 14.08
CA LEU A 87 -4.84 -0.67 13.94
C LEU A 87 -5.62 -1.33 15.08
N SER A 88 -6.31 -2.41 14.76
CA SER A 88 -6.96 -3.29 15.75
C SER A 88 -5.99 -4.32 16.31
N SER A 89 -4.95 -4.66 15.53
CA SER A 89 -3.93 -5.66 15.88
C SER A 89 -2.68 -5.01 16.46
N GLN A 90 -1.98 -5.75 17.33
CA GLN A 90 -0.64 -5.39 17.77
C GLN A 90 0.38 -5.92 16.77
N ILE A 91 1.29 -5.05 16.33
CA ILE A 91 2.29 -5.39 15.32
C ILE A 91 3.68 -5.67 15.89
N GLU A 92 3.87 -5.55 17.19
CA GLU A 92 5.15 -5.86 17.82
C GLU A 92 5.59 -7.29 17.50
N GLY A 93 6.81 -7.43 17.02
CA GLY A 93 7.37 -8.73 16.65
C GLY A 93 6.78 -9.40 15.42
N ARG A 94 5.88 -8.73 14.69
CA ARG A 94 5.21 -9.25 13.50
C ARG A 94 5.83 -8.70 12.22
N ASN A 95 5.76 -9.49 11.15
CA ASN A 95 6.08 -9.01 9.81
C ASN A 95 4.89 -8.19 9.26
N VAL A 96 5.15 -6.95 8.92
CA VAL A 96 4.15 -6.01 8.41
C VAL A 96 4.41 -5.70 6.94
N VAL A 97 3.38 -5.77 6.11
CA VAL A 97 3.41 -5.31 4.73
C VAL A 97 2.31 -4.26 4.55
N ILE A 98 2.70 -3.05 4.22
CA ILE A 98 1.76 -1.96 3.92
C ILE A 98 1.41 -2.02 2.44
N ALA A 99 0.12 -2.14 2.14
CA ALA A 99 -0.40 -2.15 0.78
C ALA A 99 -0.97 -0.77 0.41
N GLU A 100 -0.34 -0.14 -0.57
CA GLU A 100 -0.75 1.13 -1.16
C GLU A 100 -1.27 0.93 -2.59
N ASP A 101 -2.34 1.63 -2.94
CA ASP A 101 -2.85 1.62 -4.33
C ASP A 101 -1.95 2.43 -5.25
N VAL A 102 -1.69 3.67 -4.89
CA VAL A 102 -0.85 4.60 -5.67
C VAL A 102 0.16 5.28 -4.76
N LEU A 103 1.43 5.11 -5.03
CA LEU A 103 2.49 5.88 -4.41
C LEU A 103 2.74 7.14 -5.24
N ASP A 104 2.29 8.27 -4.70
CA ASP A 104 2.47 9.61 -5.27
C ASP A 104 3.60 10.36 -4.54
N SER A 105 3.31 11.38 -3.75
CA SER A 105 4.34 12.10 -2.98
C SER A 105 4.97 11.26 -1.87
N GLY A 106 4.21 10.34 -1.30
CA GLY A 106 4.65 9.48 -0.20
C GLY A 106 4.75 10.16 1.16
N LEU A 107 4.28 11.41 1.31
CA LEU A 107 4.40 12.16 2.57
C LEU A 107 3.60 11.52 3.70
N THR A 108 2.35 11.14 3.44
CA THR A 108 1.50 10.45 4.42
C THR A 108 2.09 9.11 4.82
N LEU A 109 2.55 8.34 3.83
CA LEU A 109 3.15 7.01 4.07
C LEU A 109 4.46 7.12 4.86
N THR A 110 5.27 8.13 4.60
CA THR A 110 6.50 8.40 5.38
C THR A 110 6.19 8.62 6.86
N TYR A 111 5.16 9.40 7.15
CA TYR A 111 4.70 9.63 8.53
C TYR A 111 4.22 8.33 9.18
N LEU A 112 3.40 7.57 8.48
CA LEU A 112 2.87 6.29 8.97
C LEU A 112 3.97 5.26 9.21
N LEU A 113 4.93 5.14 8.32
CA LEU A 113 6.09 4.27 8.50
C LEU A 113 6.86 4.60 9.77
N LYS A 114 7.11 5.89 10.04
CA LYS A 114 7.76 6.32 11.28
C LYS A 114 6.95 5.93 12.51
N THR A 115 5.64 6.15 12.49
CA THR A 115 4.74 5.79 13.58
C THR A 115 4.70 4.29 13.83
N LEU A 116 4.59 3.49 12.77
CA LEU A 116 4.50 2.04 12.89
C LEU A 116 5.84 1.40 13.26
N LYS A 117 6.97 1.91 12.76
CA LYS A 117 8.30 1.43 13.18
C LYS A 117 8.54 1.61 14.67
N ALA A 118 8.01 2.65 15.28
CA ALA A 118 8.10 2.87 16.72
C ALA A 118 7.36 1.82 17.56
N ARG A 119 6.50 1.01 16.95
CA ARG A 119 5.78 -0.10 17.59
C ARG A 119 6.54 -1.44 17.54
N ASN A 120 7.79 -1.42 17.10
CA ASN A 120 8.72 -2.56 17.08
C ASN A 120 8.21 -3.78 16.30
N PRO A 121 7.74 -3.65 15.05
CA PRO A 121 7.48 -4.81 14.22
C PRO A 121 8.78 -5.59 13.96
N LYS A 122 8.67 -6.87 13.67
CA LYS A 122 9.81 -7.70 13.27
C LYS A 122 10.38 -7.22 11.92
N SER A 123 9.50 -6.86 11.00
CA SER A 123 9.82 -6.20 9.74
C SER A 123 8.67 -5.31 9.31
N ILE A 124 8.96 -4.31 8.48
CA ILE A 124 7.95 -3.49 7.85
C ILE A 124 8.39 -3.16 6.43
N GLU A 125 7.58 -3.58 5.47
CA GLU A 125 7.82 -3.39 4.06
C GLU A 125 6.60 -2.72 3.40
N VAL A 126 6.81 -2.14 2.23
CA VAL A 126 5.75 -1.49 1.45
C VAL A 126 5.59 -2.21 0.13
N THR A 127 4.36 -2.49 -0.24
CA THR A 127 3.98 -2.82 -1.60
C THR A 127 3.05 -1.75 -2.16
N THR A 128 3.23 -1.39 -3.41
CA THR A 128 2.33 -0.48 -4.11
C THR A 128 1.92 -1.05 -5.46
N LEU A 129 0.66 -0.91 -5.82
CA LEU A 129 0.20 -1.33 -7.13
C LEU A 129 0.76 -0.41 -8.22
N LEU A 130 0.66 0.90 -8.01
CA LEU A 130 1.12 1.92 -8.94
C LEU A 130 2.12 2.85 -8.27
N ARG A 131 3.28 3.04 -8.89
CA ARG A 131 4.25 4.04 -8.46
C ARG A 131 4.37 5.13 -9.52
N LYS A 132 3.98 6.35 -9.15
CA LYS A 132 4.12 7.51 -10.03
C LYS A 132 5.57 7.96 -10.14
N LYS A 133 5.97 8.36 -11.32
CA LYS A 133 7.27 8.99 -11.57
C LYS A 133 7.16 10.49 -11.34
N THR A 134 7.29 10.92 -10.11
CA THR A 134 7.25 12.34 -9.74
C THR A 134 8.54 12.79 -9.08
N ARG A 135 8.96 14.04 -9.35
CA ARG A 135 10.19 14.62 -8.77
C ARG A 135 10.08 14.94 -7.29
N ALA A 136 8.87 15.16 -6.81
CA ALA A 136 8.59 15.53 -5.41
C ALA A 136 8.34 14.30 -4.52
N GLN A 137 8.58 13.10 -5.02
CA GLN A 137 8.33 11.87 -4.28
C GLN A 137 9.35 11.68 -3.17
N ALA A 138 8.86 11.39 -1.96
CA ALA A 138 9.70 10.95 -0.85
C ALA A 138 10.39 9.64 -1.20
N LYS A 139 11.62 9.44 -0.70
CA LYS A 139 12.33 8.17 -0.83
C LYS A 139 11.67 7.13 0.07
N ILE A 140 10.84 6.29 -0.54
CA ILE A 140 10.23 5.13 0.10
C ILE A 140 10.69 3.90 -0.65
N ASP A 141 11.36 3.00 0.07
CA ASP A 141 11.73 1.70 -0.46
C ASP A 141 10.48 0.83 -0.51
N CYS A 142 10.05 0.48 -1.72
CA CYS A 142 8.98 -0.49 -1.93
C CYS A 142 9.60 -1.84 -2.24
N ALA A 143 9.31 -2.84 -1.41
CA ALA A 143 9.75 -4.21 -1.64
C ALA A 143 9.11 -4.82 -2.89
N TYR A 144 7.86 -4.42 -3.17
CA TYR A 144 7.11 -4.90 -4.33
C TYR A 144 6.41 -3.72 -5.00
N VAL A 145 6.65 -3.54 -6.29
CA VAL A 145 6.01 -2.51 -7.12
C VAL A 145 5.26 -3.20 -8.26
N GLY A 146 3.96 -2.93 -8.34
CA GLY A 146 3.14 -3.46 -9.42
C GLY A 146 3.54 -2.88 -10.76
N PHE A 147 3.32 -1.59 -10.93
CA PHE A 147 3.62 -0.87 -12.17
C PHE A 147 4.21 0.51 -11.90
N GLU A 148 5.15 0.90 -12.73
CA GLU A 148 5.52 2.30 -12.87
C GLU A 148 4.49 3.00 -13.77
N CYS A 149 4.05 4.17 -13.38
CA CYS A 149 3.06 4.92 -14.14
C CYS A 149 3.44 6.41 -14.29
N PRO A 150 2.92 7.10 -15.31
CA PRO A 150 3.14 8.53 -15.45
C PRO A 150 2.46 9.31 -14.32
N ASP A 151 2.91 10.55 -14.11
CA ASP A 151 2.31 11.46 -13.13
C ASP A 151 1.03 12.09 -13.72
N GLU A 152 0.00 11.28 -13.84
CA GLU A 152 -1.31 11.63 -14.36
C GLU A 152 -2.39 11.33 -13.32
N PHE A 153 -3.57 11.90 -13.50
CA PHE A 153 -4.72 11.55 -12.67
C PHE A 153 -5.28 10.19 -13.12
N ILE A 154 -5.31 9.26 -12.18
CA ILE A 154 -5.68 7.86 -12.44
C ILE A 154 -6.99 7.56 -11.71
N VAL A 155 -7.87 6.82 -12.34
CA VAL A 155 -9.15 6.35 -11.77
C VAL A 155 -9.33 4.87 -12.02
N GLY A 156 -10.11 4.21 -11.20
CA GLY A 156 -10.43 2.78 -11.28
C GLY A 156 -9.63 1.95 -10.28
N TYR A 157 -10.15 0.76 -10.01
CA TYR A 157 -9.58 -0.19 -9.07
C TYR A 157 -9.50 0.33 -7.61
N GLY A 158 -10.50 1.11 -7.22
CA GLY A 158 -10.61 1.65 -5.86
C GLY A 158 -10.72 3.16 -5.76
#